data_7141bfd8d5167a3edba5781b8f29e12d
#
_entry.id   7141bfd8d5167a3edba5781b8f29e12d
#
_cell.length_a   1.000
_cell.length_b   1.000
_cell.length_c   1.000
_cell.angle_alpha   90.00
_cell.angle_beta   90.00
_cell.angle_gamma   90.00
#
_symmetry.space_group_name_H-M   'P 1'
#
loop_
_entity.id
_entity.type
_entity.pdbx_description
1 polymer ?
#
loop_
_entity_poly.entity_id
_entity_poly.type
_entity_poly.pdbx_seq_one_letter_code
_entity_poly.pdbx_strand_id
1 'polypeptide(L)' 'MEYLLTIDRFEDKKAVLKTAEGKTIIWPKSMLPAEAKEGAVLNFTIRGDKEKEKNKKETAKDILNELLNVEEN' A
#
# COMPACT_ATOMS: atom_id res chain seq x y z
N MET A 1 11.94 -1.92 -4.94
CA MET A 1 11.94 -3.37 -5.10
C MET A 1 10.64 -3.80 -5.71
N GLU A 2 10.70 -4.67 -6.71
CA GLU A 2 9.50 -5.09 -7.43
C GLU A 2 9.23 -6.55 -7.20
N TYR A 3 7.98 -6.89 -7.03
CA TYR A 3 7.56 -8.26 -6.84
C TYR A 3 6.44 -8.58 -7.81
N LEU A 4 6.50 -9.78 -8.38
CA LEU A 4 5.37 -10.28 -9.17
C LEU A 4 4.56 -11.17 -8.26
N LEU A 5 3.30 -10.84 -8.12
CA LEU A 5 2.38 -11.59 -7.26
C LEU A 5 1.25 -12.09 -8.12
N THR A 6 0.82 -13.32 -7.85
CA THR A 6 -0.30 -13.91 -8.57
C THR A 6 -1.50 -13.94 -7.62
N ILE A 7 -2.66 -13.59 -8.14
CA ILE A 7 -3.88 -13.66 -7.34
C ILE A 7 -4.27 -15.13 -7.28
N ASP A 8 -4.18 -15.70 -6.06
CA ASP A 8 -4.54 -17.09 -5.87
C ASP A 8 -6.06 -17.24 -5.79
N ARG A 9 -6.68 -16.39 -5.02
CA ARG A 9 -8.13 -16.40 -4.88
C ARG A 9 -8.56 -15.14 -4.14
N PHE A 10 -9.88 -14.94 -4.11
CA PHE A 10 -10.47 -13.90 -3.28
C PHE A 10 -11.23 -14.57 -2.14
N GLU A 11 -11.14 -13.97 -0.96
CA GLU A 11 -11.88 -14.42 0.20
C GLU A 11 -12.53 -13.20 0.82
N ASP A 12 -13.85 -13.16 0.80
CA ASP A 12 -14.57 -11.99 1.27
C ASP A 12 -14.11 -10.76 0.52
N LYS A 13 -13.64 -9.76 1.19
CA LYS A 13 -13.17 -8.53 0.55
C LYS A 13 -11.66 -8.50 0.45
N LYS A 14 -11.01 -9.65 0.53
CA LYS A 14 -9.56 -9.74 0.50
C LYS A 14 -9.09 -10.57 -0.66
N ALA A 15 -7.92 -10.23 -1.15
CA ALA A 15 -7.26 -11.01 -2.18
C ALA A 15 -6.10 -11.76 -1.55
N VAL A 16 -6.01 -13.06 -1.86
CA VAL A 16 -4.91 -13.88 -1.40
C VAL A 16 -3.91 -13.93 -2.54
N LEU A 17 -2.75 -13.33 -2.32
CA LEU A 17 -1.73 -13.22 -3.35
C LEU A 17 -0.58 -14.15 -3.02
N LYS A 18 0.06 -14.67 -4.05
CA LYS A 18 1.19 -15.57 -3.88
C LYS A 18 2.40 -15.02 -4.58
N THR A 19 3.54 -15.09 -3.90
CA THR A 19 4.81 -14.74 -4.52
C THR A 19 5.35 -15.94 -5.29
N ALA A 20 6.38 -15.70 -6.09
CA ALA A 20 7.02 -16.78 -6.82
C ALA A 20 7.59 -17.83 -5.89
N GLU A 21 7.90 -17.44 -4.66
CA GLU A 21 8.45 -18.36 -3.68
C GLU A 21 7.38 -19.07 -2.88
N GLY A 22 6.12 -18.83 -3.18
CA GLY A 22 5.04 -19.50 -2.50
C GLY A 22 4.55 -18.83 -1.24
N LYS A 23 5.04 -17.64 -0.96
CA LYS A 23 4.59 -16.91 0.22
C LYS A 23 3.25 -16.25 -0.06
N THR A 24 2.47 -16.10 0.98
CA THR A 24 1.12 -15.57 0.86
C THR A 24 1.06 -14.15 1.40
N ILE A 25 0.41 -13.28 0.67
CA ILE A 25 0.18 -11.90 1.08
C ILE A 25 -1.31 -11.63 0.97
N ILE A 26 -1.89 -11.07 2.01
CA ILE A 26 -3.30 -10.72 2.02
C ILE A 26 -3.42 -9.24 1.68
N TRP A 27 -4.26 -8.92 0.71
CA TRP A 27 -4.38 -7.56 0.22
C TRP A 27 -5.85 -7.18 0.10
N PRO A 28 -6.25 -5.99 0.46
CA PRO A 28 -7.64 -5.58 0.32
C PRO A 28 -8.06 -5.62 -1.15
N LYS A 29 -9.17 -6.26 -1.44
CA LYS A 29 -9.64 -6.36 -2.80
C LYS A 29 -9.94 -4.99 -3.38
N SER A 30 -10.42 -4.06 -2.56
CA SER A 30 -10.77 -2.74 -3.02
C SER A 30 -9.57 -1.93 -3.51
N MET A 31 -8.36 -2.37 -3.18
CA MET A 31 -7.15 -1.68 -3.60
C MET A 31 -6.52 -2.31 -4.83
N LEU A 32 -7.23 -3.18 -5.50
CA LEU A 32 -6.77 -3.80 -6.73
C LEU A 32 -7.55 -3.24 -7.90
N PRO A 33 -6.98 -3.31 -9.12
CA PRO A 33 -7.74 -2.89 -10.30
C PRO A 33 -9.02 -3.68 -10.42
N ALA A 34 -10.05 -3.05 -10.94
CA ALA A 34 -11.36 -3.69 -11.04
C ALA A 34 -11.32 -4.95 -11.90
N GLU A 35 -10.41 -4.99 -12.86
CA GLU A 35 -10.31 -6.13 -13.76
C GLU A 35 -9.44 -7.25 -13.21
N ALA A 36 -8.92 -7.12 -11.99
CA ALA A 36 -8.06 -8.16 -11.41
C ALA A 36 -8.90 -9.41 -11.12
N LYS A 37 -8.40 -10.55 -11.56
CA LYS A 37 -9.09 -11.83 -11.40
C LYS A 37 -8.12 -12.87 -10.88
N GLU A 38 -8.67 -14.01 -10.46
CA GLU A 38 -7.84 -15.13 -10.06
C GLU A 38 -6.91 -15.51 -11.21
N GLY A 39 -5.67 -15.77 -10.86
CA GLY A 39 -4.66 -16.11 -11.85
C GLY A 39 -3.94 -14.90 -12.44
N ALA A 40 -4.45 -13.70 -12.21
CA ALA A 40 -3.80 -12.52 -12.75
C ALA A 40 -2.48 -12.27 -12.03
N VAL A 41 -1.50 -11.75 -12.78
CA VAL A 41 -0.20 -11.42 -12.23
C VAL A 41 -0.15 -9.93 -12.01
N LEU A 42 0.25 -9.53 -10.82
CA LEU A 42 0.32 -8.13 -10.46
C LEU A 42 1.76 -7.75 -10.18
N ASN A 43 2.11 -6.53 -10.52
CA ASN A 43 3.45 -6.01 -10.25
C ASN A 43 3.34 -5.07 -9.05
N PHE A 44 4.02 -5.45 -7.96
CA PHE A 44 4.03 -4.63 -6.74
C PHE A 44 5.41 -4.00 -6.63
N THR A 45 5.41 -2.68 -6.46
CA THR A 45 6.65 -1.95 -6.27
C THR A 45 6.66 -1.39 -4.86
N ILE A 46 7.75 -1.64 -4.15
CA ILE A 46 7.92 -1.15 -2.79
C ILE A 46 9.17 -0.30 -2.77
N ARG A 47 9.02 0.93 -2.36
CA ARG A 47 10.14 1.85 -2.23
C ARG A 47 9.94 2.70 -1.00
N GLY A 48 11.03 2.97 -0.32
CA GLY A 48 10.99 3.98 0.72
C GLY A 48 10.89 5.34 0.10
N ASP A 49 10.19 6.24 0.74
CA ASP A 49 10.09 7.60 0.27
C ASP A 49 10.55 8.49 1.40
N LYS A 50 11.84 8.65 1.49
CA LYS A 50 12.43 9.40 2.60
C LYS A 50 12.03 10.86 2.57
N GLU A 51 11.85 11.38 1.39
CA GLU A 51 11.47 12.78 1.27
C GLU A 51 10.06 13.00 1.78
N LYS A 52 9.15 12.08 1.44
CA LYS A 52 7.78 12.21 1.94
C LYS A 52 7.71 11.89 3.43
N GLU A 53 8.54 10.96 3.87
CA GLU A 53 8.61 10.71 5.30
C GLU A 53 9.07 11.95 6.05
N LYS A 54 10.08 12.62 5.51
CA LYS A 54 10.57 13.84 6.12
C LYS A 54 9.50 14.91 6.11
N ASN A 55 8.86 15.08 4.97
CA ASN A 55 7.82 16.10 4.85
C ASN A 55 6.65 15.77 5.77
N LYS A 56 6.32 14.51 5.88
CA LYS A 56 5.23 14.11 6.74
C LYS A 56 5.57 14.39 8.20
N LYS A 57 6.80 14.16 8.59
CA LYS A 57 7.23 14.47 9.94
C LYS A 57 7.18 15.96 10.19
N GLU A 58 7.64 16.73 9.23
CA GLU A 58 7.61 18.19 9.35
C GLU A 58 6.19 18.67 9.39
N THR A 59 5.33 18.08 8.57
CA THR A 59 3.94 18.47 8.54
C THR A 59 3.26 18.15 9.86
N ALA A 60 3.55 17.00 10.42
CA ALA A 60 2.98 16.64 11.71
C ALA A 60 3.44 17.62 12.78
N LYS A 61 4.69 18.02 12.72
CA LYS A 61 5.22 18.98 13.67
C LYS A 61 4.54 20.33 13.48
N ASP A 62 4.37 20.73 12.22
CA ASP A 62 3.71 21.99 11.93
C ASP A 62 2.25 21.95 12.34
N ILE A 63 1.59 20.82 12.12
CA ILE A 63 0.20 20.69 12.52
C ILE A 63 0.08 20.81 14.01
N LEU A 64 0.99 20.22 14.75
CA LEU A 64 0.95 20.38 16.19
C LEU A 64 1.08 21.82 16.57
N ASN A 65 2.01 22.50 15.92
CA ASN A 65 2.18 23.93 16.20
C ASN A 65 0.99 24.71 15.73
N GLU A 66 0.45 24.37 14.59
CA GLU A 66 -0.66 25.09 14.04
C GLU A 66 -1.98 24.77 14.70
N LEU A 67 -2.12 23.55 15.17
CA LEU A 67 -3.30 23.22 15.95
C LEU A 67 -3.28 23.97 17.25
N LEU A 68 -2.11 24.19 17.74
CA LEU A 68 -1.96 25.06 18.88
C LEU A 68 -2.17 26.50 18.46
N ASN A 69 -1.93 26.78 17.18
CA ASN A 69 -2.08 28.08 16.60
C ASN A 69 -3.17 28.02 15.62
N VAL A 70 -3.25 27.01 14.88
CA VAL A 70 -4.10 26.80 13.84
C VAL A 70 -3.77 25.79 13.01
N GLU A 71 -3.44 25.19 12.35
CA GLU A 71 -3.13 24.16 11.51
C GLU A 71 -2.69 24.06 10.33
N GLU A 72 -2.08 23.63 9.72
CA GLU A 72 -1.60 23.30 8.78
C GLU A 72 -1.30 22.65 8.12
N ASN A 73 -1.22 22.37 7.86
CA ASN A 73 -0.73 21.85 7.06
C ASN A 73 -0.77 21.43 6.63
#